data_b75311dac27ce84e9e08f82f6f722a94
#
_entry.id   b75311dac27ce84e9e08f82f6f722a94
#
_cell.length_a   1.000
_cell.length_b   1.000
_cell.length_c   1.000
_cell.angle_alpha   90.00
_cell.angle_beta   90.00
_cell.angle_gamma   90.00
#
_symmetry.space_group_name_H-M   'P 1'
#
loop_
_entity.id
_entity.type
_entity.pdbx_description
1 polymer ?
#
loop_
_entity_poly.entity_id
_entity_poly.type
_entity_poly.pdbx_seq_one_letter_code
_entity_poly.pdbx_strand_id
1 'polypeptide(L)'
;AVTAEGGAAAADVAARFGTLDRKKIAAVVFHNPAALADLNAIVHPRVNAALDEFLRKSRASGAPVCVLDVPLLFECGMDALCGETWVVSVPQEEQIARVIARDRATREQALARIAAQMPMDEKRRRADAVIDTSGPVEETQKRVAALYAQARERADR
;
A
#
# COMPACT_ATOMS: atom_id res chain seq x y z
N ALA A 1 11.27 0.18 -8.69
CA ALA A 1 10.58 1.08 -7.76
C ALA A 1 11.04 2.52 -7.99
N VAL A 2 10.17 3.53 -7.73
CA VAL A 2 10.40 4.96 -8.04
C VAL A 2 11.68 5.50 -7.37
N THR A 3 12.01 5.03 -6.18
CA THR A 3 13.17 5.44 -5.39
C THR A 3 14.39 4.50 -5.51
N ALA A 4 14.31 3.43 -6.28
CA ALA A 4 15.44 2.53 -6.51
C ALA A 4 16.46 3.19 -7.47
N GLU A 5 17.67 2.67 -7.52
CA GLU A 5 18.70 3.10 -8.49
C GLU A 5 18.12 3.06 -9.92
N GLY A 6 18.26 4.16 -10.65
CA GLY A 6 17.60 4.35 -11.96
C GLY A 6 16.11 4.67 -11.92
N GLY A 7 15.48 4.74 -10.75
CA GLY A 7 14.08 5.14 -10.62
C GLY A 7 13.86 6.64 -10.80
N ALA A 8 12.64 7.02 -11.14
CA ALA A 8 12.28 8.41 -11.50
C ALA A 8 12.56 9.46 -10.41
N ALA A 9 12.66 9.06 -9.13
CA ALA A 9 12.96 9.95 -8.01
C ALA A 9 14.40 9.79 -7.49
N ALA A 10 15.21 8.89 -8.07
CA ALA A 10 16.49 8.52 -7.49
C ALA A 10 17.46 9.71 -7.38
N ALA A 11 17.58 10.53 -8.43
CA ALA A 11 18.47 11.67 -8.43
C ALA A 11 18.10 12.70 -7.34
N ASP A 12 16.82 13.05 -7.22
CA ASP A 12 16.37 14.05 -6.25
C ASP A 12 16.44 13.52 -4.80
N VAL A 13 16.15 12.23 -4.60
CA VAL A 13 16.31 11.59 -3.29
C VAL A 13 17.79 11.55 -2.90
N ALA A 14 18.69 11.18 -3.81
CA ALA A 14 20.11 11.20 -3.55
C ALA A 14 20.65 12.63 -3.27
N ALA A 15 20.17 13.63 -4.00
CA ALA A 15 20.53 15.03 -3.77
C ALA A 15 20.07 15.53 -2.39
N ARG A 16 18.86 15.17 -1.96
CA ARG A 16 18.28 15.60 -0.67
C ARG A 16 18.85 14.86 0.53
N PHE A 17 19.09 13.54 0.40
CA PHE A 17 19.45 12.66 1.53
C PHE A 17 20.89 12.13 1.47
N GLY A 18 21.66 12.44 0.41
CA GLY A 18 23.02 11.96 0.22
C GLY A 18 23.13 10.45 -0.02
N THR A 19 22.00 9.73 -0.18
CA THR A 19 21.98 8.28 -0.31
C THR A 19 20.67 7.79 -0.92
N LEU A 20 20.70 6.58 -1.51
CA LEU A 20 19.50 5.82 -1.91
C LEU A 20 19.24 4.62 -0.96
N ASP A 21 20.07 4.44 0.07
CA ASP A 21 19.87 3.39 1.07
C ASP A 21 18.59 3.66 1.88
N ARG A 22 17.59 2.82 1.68
CA ARG A 22 16.26 2.95 2.31
C ARG A 22 16.32 2.92 3.84
N LYS A 23 17.28 2.17 4.44
CA LYS A 23 17.42 2.11 5.89
C LYS A 23 17.97 3.44 6.44
N LYS A 24 18.95 4.03 5.76
CA LYS A 24 19.52 5.34 6.14
C LYS A 24 18.47 6.44 6.00
N ILE A 25 17.73 6.47 4.90
CA ILE A 25 16.64 7.44 4.69
C ILE A 25 15.56 7.25 5.77
N ALA A 26 15.13 6.02 6.03
CA ALA A 26 14.16 5.73 7.07
C ALA A 26 14.60 6.24 8.45
N ALA A 27 15.86 6.03 8.83
CA ALA A 27 16.39 6.50 10.11
C ALA A 27 16.31 8.05 10.26
N VAL A 28 16.45 8.78 9.15
CA VAL A 28 16.33 10.25 9.14
C VAL A 28 14.86 10.66 9.23
N VAL A 29 13.99 10.12 8.37
CA VAL A 29 12.60 10.59 8.24
C VAL A 29 11.71 10.16 9.39
N PHE A 30 12.01 9.05 10.07
CA PHE A 30 11.23 8.58 11.23
C PHE A 30 11.26 9.56 12.41
N HIS A 31 12.33 10.34 12.54
CA HIS A 31 12.51 11.28 13.66
C HIS A 31 12.46 12.75 13.23
N ASN A 32 12.19 13.02 11.94
CA ASN A 32 12.19 14.37 11.39
C ASN A 32 11.00 14.57 10.43
N PRO A 33 9.88 15.16 10.90
CA PRO A 33 8.70 15.41 10.06
C PRO A 33 8.99 16.27 8.83
N ALA A 34 9.92 17.24 8.90
CA ALA A 34 10.30 18.05 7.76
C ALA A 34 11.02 17.22 6.70
N ALA A 35 11.96 16.34 7.10
CA ALA A 35 12.61 15.43 6.18
C ALA A 35 11.63 14.43 5.55
N LEU A 36 10.62 13.97 6.30
CA LEU A 36 9.54 13.14 5.76
C LEU A 36 8.71 13.90 4.72
N ALA A 37 8.38 15.16 4.98
CA ALA A 37 7.67 16.03 4.04
C ALA A 37 8.46 16.22 2.74
N ASP A 38 9.78 16.46 2.83
CA ASP A 38 10.66 16.57 1.66
C ASP A 38 10.69 15.27 0.84
N LEU A 39 10.81 14.11 1.51
CA LEU A 39 10.78 12.82 0.83
C LEU A 39 9.44 12.62 0.10
N ASN A 40 8.33 12.93 0.76
CA ASN A 40 7.00 12.82 0.17
C ASN A 40 6.83 13.78 -1.02
N ALA A 41 7.29 15.02 -0.92
CA ALA A 41 7.24 15.99 -2.02
C ALA A 41 8.03 15.53 -3.25
N ILE A 42 9.14 14.81 -3.05
CA ILE A 42 9.92 14.24 -4.14
C ILE A 42 9.23 13.00 -4.74
N VAL A 43 8.69 12.11 -3.89
CA VAL A 43 8.25 10.77 -4.32
C VAL A 43 6.81 10.77 -4.83
N HIS A 44 5.88 11.46 -4.16
CA HIS A 44 4.46 11.39 -4.48
C HIS A 44 4.12 11.79 -5.92
N PRO A 45 4.64 12.91 -6.49
CA PRO A 45 4.33 13.27 -7.87
C PRO A 45 4.74 12.18 -8.88
N ARG A 46 5.83 11.49 -8.62
CA ARG A 46 6.35 10.44 -9.51
C ARG A 46 5.59 9.12 -9.36
N VAL A 47 5.14 8.83 -8.15
CA VAL A 47 4.24 7.68 -7.91
C VAL A 47 2.90 7.93 -8.59
N ASN A 48 2.34 9.13 -8.45
CA ASN A 48 1.07 9.49 -9.09
C ASN A 48 1.18 9.42 -10.62
N ALA A 49 2.23 9.98 -11.21
CA ALA A 49 2.44 9.90 -12.66
C ALA A 49 2.59 8.45 -13.16
N ALA A 50 3.28 7.59 -12.40
CA ALA A 50 3.40 6.17 -12.75
C ALA A 50 2.06 5.43 -12.61
N LEU A 51 1.26 5.80 -11.62
CA LEU A 51 -0.09 5.25 -11.42
C LEU A 51 -1.03 5.68 -12.55
N ASP A 52 -1.05 6.96 -12.91
CA ASP A 52 -1.86 7.48 -14.01
C ASP A 52 -1.54 6.78 -15.33
N GLU A 53 -0.26 6.60 -15.61
CA GLU A 53 0.20 5.88 -16.79
C GLU A 53 -0.22 4.40 -16.77
N PHE A 54 -0.12 3.74 -15.60
CA PHE A 54 -0.57 2.37 -15.42
C PHE A 54 -2.09 2.26 -15.67
N LEU A 55 -2.89 3.13 -15.07
CA LEU A 55 -4.34 3.15 -15.26
C LEU A 55 -4.73 3.43 -16.70
N ARG A 56 -4.04 4.37 -17.36
CA ARG A 56 -4.25 4.67 -18.79
C ARG A 56 -3.98 3.45 -19.67
N LYS A 57 -2.87 2.74 -19.44
CA LYS A 57 -2.52 1.52 -20.18
C LYS A 57 -3.52 0.39 -19.92
N SER A 58 -3.95 0.20 -18.68
CA SER A 58 -4.94 -0.82 -18.32
C SER A 58 -6.28 -0.57 -19.01
N ARG A 59 -6.74 0.68 -19.07
CA ARG A 59 -7.96 1.05 -19.81
C ARG A 59 -7.80 0.81 -21.32
N ALA A 60 -6.66 1.20 -21.89
CA ALA A 60 -6.38 1.01 -23.31
C ALA A 60 -6.26 -0.46 -23.72
N SER A 61 -5.88 -1.35 -22.81
CA SER A 61 -5.80 -2.79 -23.08
C SER A 61 -7.16 -3.50 -23.03
N GLY A 62 -8.24 -2.82 -22.62
CA GLY A 62 -9.56 -3.43 -22.44
C GLY A 62 -9.61 -4.39 -21.26
N ALA A 63 -8.70 -4.28 -20.29
CA ALA A 63 -8.73 -5.12 -19.10
C ALA A 63 -10.01 -4.84 -18.30
N PRO A 64 -10.83 -5.88 -17.98
CA PRO A 64 -12.10 -5.69 -17.29
C PRO A 64 -11.92 -5.22 -15.86
N VAL A 65 -10.80 -5.59 -15.23
CA VAL A 65 -10.45 -5.21 -13.84
C VAL A 65 -8.98 -4.83 -13.78
N CYS A 66 -8.71 -3.74 -13.06
CA CYS A 66 -7.37 -3.30 -12.71
C CYS A 66 -7.25 -3.28 -11.17
N VAL A 67 -6.26 -3.97 -10.62
CA VAL A 67 -6.05 -4.06 -9.18
C VAL A 67 -4.89 -3.17 -8.77
N LEU A 68 -5.12 -2.32 -7.77
CA LEU A 68 -4.11 -1.50 -7.11
C LEU A 68 -3.81 -2.07 -5.74
N ASP A 69 -2.58 -2.54 -5.53
CA ASP A 69 -2.10 -2.98 -4.20
C ASP A 69 -1.38 -1.80 -3.52
N VAL A 70 -2.09 -1.10 -2.66
CA VAL A 70 -1.62 0.11 -1.97
C VAL A 70 -1.84 -0.02 -0.47
N PRO A 71 -0.77 -0.24 0.34
CA PRO A 71 -0.89 -0.42 1.78
C PRO A 71 -1.52 0.77 2.54
N LEU A 72 -1.32 1.99 2.03
CA LEU A 72 -1.82 3.25 2.63
C LEU A 72 -2.90 3.89 1.75
N LEU A 73 -3.77 3.09 1.15
CA LEU A 73 -4.78 3.54 0.18
C LEU A 73 -5.65 4.67 0.75
N PHE A 74 -6.23 4.45 1.92
CA PHE A 74 -7.13 5.41 2.58
C PHE A 74 -6.39 6.62 3.13
N GLU A 75 -5.21 6.42 3.71
CA GLU A 75 -4.37 7.48 4.26
C GLU A 75 -3.91 8.47 3.19
N CYS A 76 -3.70 7.98 1.96
CA CYS A 76 -3.31 8.80 0.82
C CYS A 76 -4.50 9.31 -0.01
N GLY A 77 -5.75 8.98 0.35
CA GLY A 77 -6.95 9.35 -0.40
C GLY A 77 -7.06 8.69 -1.79
N MET A 78 -6.31 7.62 -2.02
CA MET A 78 -6.31 6.90 -3.29
C MET A 78 -7.54 6.01 -3.49
N ASP A 79 -8.32 5.76 -2.45
CA ASP A 79 -9.60 5.09 -2.51
C ASP A 79 -10.57 5.78 -3.50
N ALA A 80 -10.47 7.10 -3.65
CA ALA A 80 -11.24 7.86 -4.64
C ALA A 80 -10.96 7.49 -6.11
N LEU A 81 -9.84 6.82 -6.40
CA LEU A 81 -9.49 6.33 -7.74
C LEU A 81 -10.09 4.96 -8.03
N CYS A 82 -10.60 4.27 -7.03
CA CYS A 82 -11.09 2.91 -7.10
C CYS A 82 -12.62 2.88 -7.24
N GLY A 83 -13.13 2.03 -8.10
CA GLY A 83 -14.56 1.73 -8.15
C GLY A 83 -15.00 0.83 -7.00
N GLU A 84 -14.07 0.10 -6.39
CA GLU A 84 -14.29 -0.79 -5.26
C GLU A 84 -13.01 -0.95 -4.46
N THR A 85 -13.13 -1.01 -3.13
CA THR A 85 -12.01 -1.15 -2.22
C THR A 85 -12.14 -2.42 -1.38
N TRP A 86 -11.06 -3.21 -1.30
CA TRP A 86 -11.01 -4.41 -0.47
C TRP A 86 -9.94 -4.25 0.59
N VAL A 87 -10.30 -4.54 1.84
CA VAL A 87 -9.36 -4.53 2.96
C VAL A 87 -9.03 -5.95 3.38
N VAL A 88 -7.75 -6.28 3.31
CA VAL A 88 -7.21 -7.52 3.87
C VAL A 88 -6.95 -7.30 5.35
N SER A 89 -7.51 -8.14 6.19
CA SER A 89 -7.42 -7.99 7.64
C SER A 89 -7.08 -9.31 8.33
N VAL A 90 -6.53 -9.16 9.54
CA VAL A 90 -6.22 -10.23 10.47
C VAL A 90 -6.30 -9.66 11.89
N PRO A 91 -6.57 -10.45 12.93
CA PRO A 91 -6.51 -9.98 14.31
C PRO A 91 -5.16 -9.31 14.64
N GLN A 92 -5.18 -8.25 15.45
CA GLN A 92 -4.00 -7.42 15.72
C GLN A 92 -2.80 -8.21 16.23
N GLU A 93 -3.01 -9.18 17.15
CA GLU A 93 -1.92 -10.00 17.67
C GLU A 93 -1.25 -10.85 16.57
N GLU A 94 -2.03 -11.36 15.63
CA GLU A 94 -1.50 -12.09 14.49
C GLU A 94 -0.79 -11.15 13.51
N GLN A 95 -1.29 -9.93 13.30
CA GLN A 95 -0.61 -8.91 12.50
C GLN A 95 0.76 -8.58 13.10
N ILE A 96 0.85 -8.42 14.43
CA ILE A 96 2.11 -8.20 15.16
C ILE A 96 3.05 -9.39 14.95
N ALA A 97 2.55 -10.62 15.13
CA ALA A 97 3.36 -11.83 14.96
C ALA A 97 3.91 -11.94 13.53
N ARG A 98 3.09 -11.67 12.51
CA ARG A 98 3.51 -11.67 11.09
C ARG A 98 4.58 -10.61 10.80
N VAL A 99 4.44 -9.40 11.36
CA VAL A 99 5.45 -8.32 11.20
C VAL A 99 6.77 -8.71 11.84
N ILE A 100 6.74 -9.26 13.07
CA ILE A 100 7.95 -9.73 13.78
C ILE A 100 8.66 -10.83 12.95
N ALA A 101 7.91 -11.82 12.49
CA ALA A 101 8.46 -12.95 11.73
C ALA A 101 9.08 -12.51 10.40
N ARG A 102 8.40 -11.62 9.66
CA ARG A 102 8.85 -11.14 8.34
C ARG A 102 10.05 -10.21 8.42
N ASP A 103 10.00 -9.23 9.34
CA ASP A 103 10.93 -8.10 9.36
C ASP A 103 11.99 -8.21 10.46
N ARG A 104 11.93 -9.27 11.29
CA ARG A 104 12.76 -9.44 12.50
C ARG A 104 12.67 -8.21 13.43
N ALA A 105 11.48 -7.62 13.50
CA ALA A 105 11.21 -6.44 14.31
C ALA A 105 10.92 -6.83 15.77
N THR A 106 11.09 -5.90 16.71
CA THR A 106 10.57 -6.09 18.06
C THR A 106 9.05 -5.86 18.10
N ARG A 107 8.40 -6.30 19.19
CA ARG A 107 6.96 -6.06 19.39
C ARG A 107 6.62 -4.57 19.38
N GLU A 108 7.45 -3.75 20.04
CA GLU A 108 7.30 -2.30 20.11
C GLU A 108 7.39 -1.66 18.72
N GLN A 109 8.34 -2.12 17.90
CA GLN A 109 8.48 -1.67 16.52
C GLN A 109 7.28 -2.06 15.66
N ALA A 110 6.74 -3.26 15.85
CA ALA A 110 5.54 -3.71 15.14
C ALA A 110 4.33 -2.86 15.54
N LEU A 111 4.11 -2.63 16.82
CA LEU A 111 3.03 -1.77 17.33
C LEU A 111 3.15 -0.33 16.83
N ALA A 112 4.35 0.25 16.83
CA ALA A 112 4.58 1.60 16.32
C ALA A 112 4.21 1.72 14.83
N ARG A 113 4.52 0.70 14.01
CA ARG A 113 4.15 0.67 12.59
C ARG A 113 2.63 0.55 12.38
N ILE A 114 1.96 -0.24 13.21
CA ILE A 114 0.50 -0.39 13.16
C ILE A 114 -0.18 0.92 13.58
N ALA A 115 0.29 1.53 14.67
CA ALA A 115 -0.26 2.79 15.18
C ALA A 115 -0.04 4.00 14.25
N ALA A 116 0.96 3.94 13.36
CA ALA A 116 1.21 4.98 12.36
C ALA A 116 0.25 4.93 11.16
N GLN A 117 -0.62 3.93 11.08
CA GLN A 117 -1.62 3.77 10.03
C GLN A 117 -3.02 4.06 10.54
N MET A 118 -3.96 4.27 9.61
CA MET A 118 -5.39 4.32 9.95
C MET A 118 -5.79 3.04 10.71
N PRO A 119 -6.57 3.15 11.80
CA PRO A 119 -7.05 1.98 12.54
C PRO A 119 -7.77 0.98 11.62
N MET A 120 -7.54 -0.32 11.84
CA MET A 120 -8.11 -1.38 11.01
C MET A 120 -9.64 -1.34 10.99
N ASP A 121 -10.29 -1.01 12.10
CA ASP A 121 -11.74 -0.88 12.17
C ASP A 121 -12.27 0.26 11.30
N GLU A 122 -11.50 1.34 11.17
CA GLU A 122 -11.83 2.44 10.25
C GLU A 122 -11.68 1.99 8.80
N LYS A 123 -10.58 1.31 8.47
CA LYS A 123 -10.39 0.74 7.13
C LYS A 123 -11.52 -0.23 6.76
N ARG A 124 -11.93 -1.09 7.70
CA ARG A 124 -13.05 -2.04 7.50
C ARG A 124 -14.37 -1.33 7.23
N ARG A 125 -14.65 -0.21 7.92
CA ARG A 125 -15.89 0.56 7.70
C ARG A 125 -15.93 1.26 6.35
N ARG A 126 -14.76 1.64 5.82
CA ARG A 126 -14.65 2.34 4.53
C ARG A 126 -14.57 1.40 3.33
N ALA A 127 -14.25 0.14 3.55
CA ALA A 127 -14.07 -0.84 2.49
C ALA A 127 -15.41 -1.40 1.99
N ASP A 128 -15.50 -1.67 0.70
CA ASP A 128 -16.63 -2.37 0.07
C ASP A 128 -16.61 -3.87 0.41
N ALA A 129 -15.43 -4.44 0.63
CA ALA A 129 -15.28 -5.82 1.08
C ALA A 129 -14.12 -5.97 2.07
N VAL A 130 -14.29 -6.92 3.01
CA VAL A 130 -13.25 -7.31 3.95
C VAL A 130 -12.85 -8.76 3.68
N ILE A 131 -11.55 -8.99 3.60
CA ILE A 131 -10.95 -10.31 3.40
C ILE A 131 -10.21 -10.68 4.68
N ASP A 132 -10.76 -11.58 5.46
CA ASP A 132 -10.09 -12.14 6.63
C ASP A 132 -9.05 -13.17 6.19
N THR A 133 -7.83 -13.04 6.72
CA THR A 133 -6.71 -13.92 6.41
C THR A 133 -6.19 -14.66 7.66
N SER A 134 -7.00 -14.77 8.70
CA SER A 134 -6.68 -15.54 9.91
C SER A 134 -6.83 -17.05 9.72
N GLY A 135 -7.65 -17.47 8.76
CA GLY A 135 -7.88 -18.86 8.42
C GLY A 135 -6.87 -19.43 7.40
N PRO A 136 -7.13 -20.65 6.92
CA PRO A 136 -6.33 -21.30 5.87
C PRO A 136 -6.25 -20.46 4.59
N VAL A 137 -5.10 -20.55 3.90
CA VAL A 137 -4.88 -19.79 2.65
C VAL A 137 -5.92 -20.13 1.58
N GLU A 138 -6.37 -21.38 1.54
CA GLU A 138 -7.38 -21.85 0.59
C GLU A 138 -8.73 -21.15 0.76
N GLU A 139 -9.12 -20.81 1.98
CA GLU A 139 -10.35 -20.03 2.25
C GLU A 139 -10.19 -18.58 1.78
N THR A 140 -9.04 -17.98 2.06
CA THR A 140 -8.69 -16.65 1.54
C THR A 140 -8.76 -16.63 0.01
N GLN A 141 -8.15 -17.63 -0.65
CA GLN A 141 -8.18 -17.76 -2.11
C GLN A 141 -9.60 -17.88 -2.66
N LYS A 142 -10.44 -18.71 -2.06
CA LYS A 142 -11.86 -18.85 -2.44
C LYS A 142 -12.60 -17.51 -2.31
N ARG A 143 -12.38 -16.80 -1.21
CA ARG A 143 -13.00 -15.48 -0.98
C ARG A 143 -12.56 -14.46 -2.02
N VAL A 144 -11.26 -14.37 -2.30
CA VAL A 144 -10.71 -13.48 -3.33
C VAL A 144 -11.28 -13.83 -4.72
N ALA A 145 -11.32 -15.12 -5.08
CA ALA A 145 -11.87 -15.56 -6.36
C ALA A 145 -13.35 -15.16 -6.52
N ALA A 146 -14.15 -15.30 -5.47
CA ALA A 146 -15.56 -14.90 -5.49
C ALA A 146 -15.74 -13.39 -5.65
N LEU A 147 -14.97 -12.58 -4.92
CA LEU A 147 -14.99 -11.12 -5.04
C LEU A 147 -14.53 -10.67 -6.43
N TYR A 148 -13.48 -11.29 -6.96
CA TYR A 148 -13.00 -10.97 -8.30
C TYR A 148 -14.02 -11.30 -9.40
N ALA A 149 -14.71 -12.44 -9.31
CA ALA A 149 -15.79 -12.78 -10.23
C ALA A 149 -16.90 -11.72 -10.20
N GLN A 150 -17.33 -11.29 -9.01
CA GLN A 150 -18.34 -10.23 -8.85
C GLN A 150 -17.87 -8.89 -9.42
N ALA A 151 -16.59 -8.51 -9.21
CA ALA A 151 -16.03 -7.29 -9.76
C ALA A 151 -16.01 -7.32 -11.29
N ARG A 152 -15.68 -8.45 -11.89
CA ARG A 152 -15.75 -8.64 -13.35
C ARG A 152 -17.17 -8.50 -13.89
N GLU A 153 -18.15 -9.15 -13.28
CA GLU A 153 -19.55 -9.04 -13.70
C GLU A 153 -20.09 -7.60 -13.64
N ARG A 154 -19.58 -6.79 -12.68
CA ARG A 154 -19.94 -5.37 -12.61
C ARG A 154 -19.25 -4.54 -13.70
N ALA A 155 -18.03 -4.89 -14.07
CA ALA A 155 -17.29 -4.20 -15.13
C ALA A 155 -17.85 -4.46 -16.53
N ASP A 156 -18.55 -5.59 -16.73
CA ASP A 156 -19.14 -5.99 -18.00
C ASP A 156 -20.55 -5.37 -18.23
N ARG A 157 -21.10 -4.62 -17.25
CA ARG A 157 -22.41 -3.94 -17.32
C ARG A 157 -22.28 -2.49 -17.75
#